data_4409c7c4336b0a0acb7e755d0e96f986
#
_entry.id   4409c7c4336b0a0acb7e755d0e96f986
#
_cell.length_a   1.000
_cell.length_b   1.000
_cell.length_c   1.000
_cell.angle_alpha   90.00
_cell.angle_beta   90.00
_cell.angle_gamma   90.00
#
_symmetry.space_group_name_H-M   'P 1'
#
loop_
_entity.id
_entity.type
_entity.pdbx_description
1 polymer ?
#
loop_
_entity_poly.entity_id
_entity_poly.type
_entity_poly.pdbx_seq_one_letter_code
_entity_poly.pdbx_strand_id
1 'polypeptide(L)'
;VVVKDGESLSLGTHTLTFVFAPMVHWPEVMVSYESTEKVLFSADGFGRFGAVAKFDEKADWASEARRYYLNIVGKYGPQVQALLKKAAALDIQTICPLHGPVLTGDLGKYLNYYDIWSSYKPEEPEKILVASASIHGHTRAAAHLMAEKLRAKGAKVVEMDLTRTDVSYAVTEAFRCGKIVLACATYDGFLFPPMENLLTHLKTKSFQNRTVGLMENGTWAPMAAKLMRAELEGMKNITVCENVVTIRSAANAAAEAQMDALAAEIMEK
;
A
#
# COMPACT_ATOMS: atom_id res chain seq x y z
N VAL A 1 0.87 -16.30 34.36
CA VAL A 1 1.22 -17.58 33.73
C VAL A 1 1.92 -17.27 32.42
N VAL A 2 3.07 -17.88 32.17
CA VAL A 2 3.77 -17.80 30.88
C VAL A 2 3.25 -18.94 30.01
N VAL A 3 2.79 -18.64 28.81
CA VAL A 3 2.27 -19.63 27.87
C VAL A 3 3.25 -19.88 26.72
N LYS A 4 3.12 -21.03 26.03
CA LYS A 4 3.88 -21.41 24.86
C LYS A 4 3.02 -21.35 23.60
N ASP A 5 3.66 -21.28 22.43
CA ASP A 5 2.97 -21.35 21.14
C ASP A 5 2.18 -22.68 21.03
N GLY A 6 0.90 -22.60 20.74
CA GLY A 6 -0.01 -23.73 20.67
C GLY A 6 -0.50 -24.27 22.03
N GLU A 7 -0.07 -23.70 23.15
CA GLU A 7 -0.56 -24.11 24.48
C GLU A 7 -2.02 -23.70 24.66
N SER A 8 -2.76 -24.53 25.40
CA SER A 8 -4.18 -24.26 25.68
C SER A 8 -4.43 -24.08 27.17
N LEU A 9 -5.38 -23.21 27.50
CA LEU A 9 -5.86 -22.94 28.86
C LEU A 9 -7.35 -23.20 28.93
N SER A 10 -7.74 -24.12 29.82
CA SER A 10 -9.17 -24.36 30.12
C SER A 10 -9.70 -23.28 31.08
N LEU A 11 -10.85 -22.73 30.73
CA LEU A 11 -11.63 -21.79 31.54
C LEU A 11 -12.92 -22.46 32.04
N GLY A 12 -12.96 -23.81 32.15
CA GLY A 12 -14.12 -24.58 32.48
C GLY A 12 -14.90 -25.00 31.23
N THR A 13 -15.90 -24.26 30.83
CA THR A 13 -16.72 -24.53 29.62
C THR A 13 -16.06 -24.08 28.33
N HIS A 14 -15.06 -23.22 28.40
CA HIS A 14 -14.32 -22.66 27.26
C HIS A 14 -12.85 -23.04 27.32
N THR A 15 -12.19 -23.07 26.14
CA THR A 15 -10.76 -23.34 26.05
C THR A 15 -10.12 -22.33 25.11
N LEU A 16 -9.09 -21.65 25.63
CA LEU A 16 -8.24 -20.75 24.84
C LEU A 16 -7.00 -21.48 24.34
N THR A 17 -6.67 -21.35 23.08
CA THR A 17 -5.39 -21.78 22.49
C THR A 17 -4.62 -20.55 22.06
N PHE A 18 -3.35 -20.46 22.48
CA PHE A 18 -2.49 -19.31 22.20
C PHE A 18 -1.64 -19.57 20.95
N VAL A 19 -1.73 -18.70 19.96
CA VAL A 19 -0.96 -18.80 18.71
C VAL A 19 -0.03 -17.59 18.61
N PHE A 20 1.27 -17.82 18.64
CA PHE A 20 2.24 -16.74 18.57
C PHE A 20 2.30 -16.17 17.15
N ALA A 21 2.24 -14.83 17.10
CA ALA A 21 2.24 -14.03 15.88
C ALA A 21 3.31 -12.92 15.95
N PRO A 22 4.59 -13.27 16.20
CA PRO A 22 5.65 -12.29 16.45
C PRO A 22 5.75 -11.32 15.25
N MET A 23 5.94 -10.03 15.56
CA MET A 23 6.03 -8.93 14.59
C MET A 23 4.73 -8.65 13.80
N VAL A 24 3.57 -9.14 14.26
CA VAL A 24 2.26 -8.75 13.71
C VAL A 24 1.47 -7.90 14.75
N HIS A 25 1.85 -6.64 15.11
CA HIS A 25 3.07 -6.02 14.58
C HIS A 25 4.17 -5.83 15.66
N TRP A 26 3.96 -6.25 16.89
CA TRP A 26 4.94 -6.24 17.99
C TRP A 26 5.68 -7.56 18.11
N PRO A 27 6.91 -7.59 18.66
CA PRO A 27 7.70 -8.82 18.80
C PRO A 27 7.01 -9.92 19.59
N GLU A 28 6.23 -9.57 20.62
CA GLU A 28 5.58 -10.48 21.57
C GLU A 28 4.11 -10.78 21.24
N VAL A 29 3.59 -10.34 20.09
CA VAL A 29 2.18 -10.54 19.76
C VAL A 29 1.84 -12.02 19.72
N MET A 30 0.72 -12.36 20.37
CA MET A 30 0.01 -13.61 20.19
C MET A 30 -1.47 -13.34 19.95
N VAL A 31 -2.13 -14.22 19.22
CA VAL A 31 -3.57 -14.27 19.09
C VAL A 31 -4.12 -15.39 19.95
N SER A 32 -5.37 -15.28 20.42
CA SER A 32 -6.01 -16.27 21.25
C SER A 32 -7.25 -16.83 20.52
N TYR A 33 -7.29 -18.14 20.34
CA TYR A 33 -8.42 -18.81 19.72
C TYR A 33 -9.26 -19.51 20.80
N GLU A 34 -10.54 -19.15 20.88
CA GLU A 34 -11.51 -19.82 21.73
C GLU A 34 -12.24 -20.88 20.90
N SER A 35 -12.09 -22.15 21.29
CA SER A 35 -12.48 -23.29 20.46
C SER A 35 -13.94 -23.68 20.57
N THR A 36 -14.67 -23.29 21.63
CA THR A 36 -16.06 -23.64 21.86
C THR A 36 -17.01 -22.85 20.95
N GLU A 37 -16.83 -21.53 20.91
CA GLU A 37 -17.59 -20.62 20.07
C GLU A 37 -16.85 -20.23 18.77
N LYS A 38 -15.62 -20.76 18.56
CA LYS A 38 -14.80 -20.57 17.36
C LYS A 38 -14.43 -19.11 17.12
N VAL A 39 -14.04 -18.41 18.18
CA VAL A 39 -13.71 -17.00 18.19
C VAL A 39 -12.19 -16.79 18.17
N LEU A 40 -11.70 -16.03 17.21
CA LEU A 40 -10.31 -15.57 17.18
C LEU A 40 -10.22 -14.15 17.74
N PHE A 41 -9.53 -13.97 18.87
CA PHE A 41 -9.07 -12.67 19.36
C PHE A 41 -7.74 -12.36 18.68
N SER A 42 -7.79 -11.56 17.63
CA SER A 42 -6.71 -11.44 16.64
C SER A 42 -5.68 -10.35 16.95
N ALA A 43 -5.67 -9.80 18.18
CA ALA A 43 -4.89 -8.61 18.49
C ALA A 43 -5.14 -7.51 17.44
N ASP A 44 -4.10 -6.91 16.86
CA ASP A 44 -4.25 -5.89 15.81
C ASP A 44 -4.56 -6.49 14.43
N GLY A 45 -4.44 -7.80 14.27
CA GLY A 45 -4.79 -8.50 13.03
C GLY A 45 -6.25 -8.28 12.64
N PHE A 46 -6.51 -8.01 11.37
CA PHE A 46 -7.83 -7.69 10.80
C PHE A 46 -8.47 -6.39 11.33
N GLY A 47 -7.70 -5.57 12.04
CA GLY A 47 -8.11 -4.26 12.51
C GLY A 47 -8.22 -3.22 11.39
N ARG A 48 -8.84 -2.08 11.71
CA ARG A 48 -8.93 -0.92 10.83
C ARG A 48 -8.85 0.38 11.62
N PHE A 49 -8.50 1.48 10.95
CA PHE A 49 -8.63 2.81 11.53
C PHE A 49 -10.10 3.23 11.71
N GLY A 50 -10.33 4.12 12.66
CA GLY A 50 -11.61 4.72 12.96
C GLY A 50 -12.24 4.22 14.26
N ALA A 51 -13.11 5.03 14.87
CA ALA A 51 -13.83 4.68 16.09
C ALA A 51 -15.12 3.92 15.76
N VAL A 52 -15.34 2.76 16.39
CA VAL A 52 -16.52 1.88 16.15
C VAL A 52 -17.84 2.64 16.25
N ALA A 53 -17.99 3.52 17.25
CA ALA A 53 -19.20 4.33 17.44
C ALA A 53 -19.48 5.36 16.31
N LYS A 54 -18.52 5.56 15.40
CA LYS A 54 -18.63 6.47 14.26
C LYS A 54 -18.52 5.76 12.92
N PHE A 55 -18.56 4.43 12.89
CA PHE A 55 -18.61 3.71 11.64
C PHE A 55 -19.95 3.95 10.97
N ASP A 56 -19.88 4.38 9.72
CA ASP A 56 -20.98 4.20 8.80
C ASP A 56 -21.08 2.70 8.52
N GLU A 57 -22.23 2.09 8.81
CA GLU A 57 -22.49 0.66 8.54
C GLU A 57 -22.34 0.33 7.04
N LYS A 58 -22.46 1.34 6.19
CA LYS A 58 -22.25 1.25 4.75
C LYS A 58 -20.79 1.43 4.32
N ALA A 59 -19.91 1.86 5.25
CA ALA A 59 -18.51 2.07 4.93
C ALA A 59 -17.81 0.72 4.68
N ASP A 60 -17.10 0.65 3.56
CA ASP A 60 -16.27 -0.51 3.24
C ASP A 60 -15.18 -0.72 4.30
N TRP A 61 -15.16 -1.92 4.90
CA TRP A 61 -14.11 -2.30 5.86
C TRP A 61 -12.73 -2.18 5.22
N ALA A 62 -12.58 -2.58 3.95
CA ALA A 62 -11.29 -2.76 3.30
C ALA A 62 -10.51 -1.46 3.16
N SER A 63 -11.14 -0.31 2.96
CA SER A 63 -10.44 0.96 2.72
C SER A 63 -9.53 1.36 3.90
N GLU A 64 -10.08 1.40 5.10
CA GLU A 64 -9.35 1.79 6.30
C GLU A 64 -8.53 0.63 6.90
N ALA A 65 -8.95 -0.63 6.69
CA ALA A 65 -8.15 -1.79 7.05
C ALA A 65 -6.88 -1.91 6.19
N ARG A 66 -6.98 -1.64 4.88
CA ARG A 66 -5.82 -1.57 3.98
C ARG A 66 -4.85 -0.47 4.43
N ARG A 67 -5.37 0.72 4.72
CA ARG A 67 -4.55 1.84 5.19
C ARG A 67 -3.89 1.51 6.51
N TYR A 68 -4.61 0.90 7.46
CA TYR A 68 -4.06 0.41 8.72
C TYR A 68 -2.95 -0.62 8.45
N TYR A 69 -3.26 -1.69 7.72
CA TYR A 69 -2.33 -2.78 7.45
C TYR A 69 -1.03 -2.28 6.78
N LEU A 70 -1.15 -1.56 5.67
CA LEU A 70 0.02 -1.15 4.87
C LEU A 70 0.90 -0.13 5.60
N ASN A 71 0.34 0.71 6.46
CA ASN A 71 1.12 1.69 7.19
C ASN A 71 1.71 1.16 8.51
N ILE A 72 1.09 0.18 9.15
CA ILE A 72 1.48 -0.36 10.46
C ILE A 72 2.14 -1.73 10.34
N VAL A 73 1.53 -2.66 9.62
CA VAL A 73 1.95 -4.07 9.55
C VAL A 73 2.76 -4.38 8.27
N GLY A 74 2.60 -3.60 7.21
CA GLY A 74 3.04 -3.92 5.83
C GLY A 74 4.48 -4.41 5.67
N LYS A 75 5.42 -3.94 6.51
CA LYS A 75 6.81 -4.42 6.54
C LYS A 75 6.92 -5.93 6.84
N TYR A 76 5.97 -6.49 7.57
CA TYR A 76 6.03 -7.83 8.16
C TYR A 76 5.19 -8.86 7.39
N GLY A 77 5.09 -8.72 6.08
CA GLY A 77 4.35 -9.64 5.22
C GLY A 77 4.66 -11.12 5.46
N PRO A 78 5.93 -11.57 5.50
CA PRO A 78 6.27 -12.98 5.77
C PRO A 78 5.72 -13.49 7.11
N GLN A 79 5.72 -12.67 8.16
CA GLN A 79 5.19 -13.02 9.48
C GLN A 79 3.66 -13.15 9.44
N VAL A 80 2.98 -12.27 8.70
CA VAL A 80 1.54 -12.38 8.47
C VAL A 80 1.21 -13.65 7.68
N GLN A 81 1.97 -13.99 6.65
CA GLN A 81 1.80 -15.24 5.90
C GLN A 81 1.96 -16.48 6.80
N ALA A 82 2.93 -16.46 7.73
CA ALA A 82 3.10 -17.53 8.71
C ALA A 82 1.90 -17.63 9.66
N LEU A 83 1.35 -16.49 10.12
CA LEU A 83 0.16 -16.46 10.95
C LEU A 83 -1.07 -16.98 10.19
N LEU A 84 -1.29 -16.55 8.95
CA LEU A 84 -2.41 -17.04 8.12
C LEU A 84 -2.34 -18.56 7.93
N LYS A 85 -1.14 -19.12 7.73
CA LYS A 85 -0.94 -20.56 7.62
C LYS A 85 -1.29 -21.31 8.92
N LYS A 86 -0.94 -20.76 10.08
CA LYS A 86 -1.35 -21.33 11.39
C LYS A 86 -2.86 -21.22 11.59
N ALA A 87 -3.46 -20.06 11.27
CA ALA A 87 -4.89 -19.83 11.41
C ALA A 87 -5.75 -20.71 10.50
N ALA A 88 -5.23 -21.12 9.35
CA ALA A 88 -5.94 -22.03 8.42
C ALA A 88 -6.23 -23.42 9.02
N ALA A 89 -5.54 -23.81 10.09
CA ALA A 89 -5.82 -25.06 10.82
C ALA A 89 -6.92 -24.90 11.88
N LEU A 90 -7.44 -23.69 12.11
CA LEU A 90 -8.45 -23.39 13.12
C LEU A 90 -9.81 -23.18 12.44
N ASP A 91 -10.87 -23.68 13.08
CA ASP A 91 -12.26 -23.47 12.61
C ASP A 91 -12.79 -22.13 13.16
N ILE A 92 -12.39 -21.03 12.52
CA ILE A 92 -12.71 -19.68 12.95
C ILE A 92 -14.06 -19.26 12.32
N GLN A 93 -15.00 -18.80 13.14
CA GLN A 93 -16.30 -18.26 12.70
C GLN A 93 -16.48 -16.77 13.04
N THR A 94 -15.70 -16.27 13.99
CA THR A 94 -15.73 -14.87 14.40
C THR A 94 -14.31 -14.38 14.63
N ILE A 95 -13.99 -13.16 14.16
CA ILE A 95 -12.71 -12.49 14.44
C ILE A 95 -13.00 -11.23 15.24
N CYS A 96 -12.34 -11.10 16.40
CA CYS A 96 -12.42 -9.95 17.29
C CYS A 96 -11.08 -9.20 17.32
N PRO A 97 -10.88 -8.20 16.46
CA PRO A 97 -9.68 -7.38 16.49
C PRO A 97 -9.74 -6.34 17.62
N LEU A 98 -8.57 -5.85 18.05
CA LEU A 98 -8.49 -4.75 19.04
C LEU A 98 -8.93 -3.40 18.44
N HIS A 99 -8.88 -3.24 17.12
CA HIS A 99 -9.26 -2.04 16.39
C HIS A 99 -10.30 -2.36 15.32
N GLY A 100 -11.46 -1.74 15.37
CA GLY A 100 -12.50 -1.92 14.36
C GLY A 100 -13.65 -2.81 14.82
N PRO A 101 -14.52 -3.23 13.89
CA PRO A 101 -15.68 -4.05 14.20
C PRO A 101 -15.32 -5.52 14.40
N VAL A 102 -16.17 -6.24 15.11
CA VAL A 102 -16.18 -7.70 15.09
C VAL A 102 -16.54 -8.19 13.68
N LEU A 103 -15.79 -9.16 13.16
CA LEU A 103 -15.99 -9.71 11.84
C LEU A 103 -16.64 -11.08 11.91
N THR A 104 -17.73 -11.23 11.18
CA THR A 104 -18.53 -12.46 11.09
C THR A 104 -18.92 -12.75 9.64
N GLY A 105 -19.59 -13.87 9.41
CA GLY A 105 -20.11 -14.27 8.10
C GLY A 105 -19.00 -14.75 7.17
N ASP A 106 -18.90 -14.21 5.96
CA ASP A 106 -17.83 -14.59 5.03
C ASP A 106 -16.48 -14.02 5.45
N LEU A 107 -15.76 -14.79 6.27
CA LEU A 107 -14.40 -14.43 6.70
C LEU A 107 -13.38 -14.58 5.58
N GLY A 108 -13.69 -15.35 4.52
CA GLY A 108 -12.79 -15.60 3.39
C GLY A 108 -12.34 -14.31 2.72
N LYS A 109 -13.22 -13.32 2.61
CA LYS A 109 -12.88 -12.01 2.03
C LYS A 109 -11.79 -11.26 2.80
N TYR A 110 -11.81 -11.32 4.15
CA TYR A 110 -10.80 -10.66 4.99
C TYR A 110 -9.45 -11.38 4.92
N LEU A 111 -9.48 -12.71 4.93
CA LEU A 111 -8.29 -13.56 4.76
C LEU A 111 -7.65 -13.32 3.40
N ASN A 112 -8.45 -13.21 2.33
CA ASN A 112 -7.96 -12.93 0.98
C ASN A 112 -7.26 -11.56 0.89
N TYR A 113 -7.81 -10.52 1.51
CA TYR A 113 -7.11 -9.22 1.56
C TYR A 113 -5.76 -9.33 2.27
N TYR A 114 -5.72 -10.01 3.43
CA TYR A 114 -4.49 -10.20 4.18
C TYR A 114 -3.46 -11.04 3.40
N ASP A 115 -3.89 -12.05 2.64
CA ASP A 115 -2.99 -12.81 1.75
C ASP A 115 -2.40 -11.92 0.64
N ILE A 116 -3.23 -11.12 -0.03
CA ILE A 116 -2.78 -10.18 -1.07
C ILE A 116 -1.78 -9.19 -0.50
N TRP A 117 -2.13 -8.51 0.60
CA TRP A 117 -1.28 -7.47 1.17
C TRP A 117 0.05 -8.01 1.69
N SER A 118 0.02 -9.14 2.40
CA SER A 118 1.20 -9.74 3.01
C SER A 118 2.11 -10.48 2.01
N SER A 119 1.60 -10.86 0.86
CA SER A 119 2.40 -11.36 -0.26
C SER A 119 2.88 -10.25 -1.20
N TYR A 120 2.61 -8.97 -0.87
CA TYR A 120 3.00 -7.78 -1.66
C TYR A 120 2.44 -7.77 -3.09
N LYS A 121 1.32 -8.45 -3.31
CA LYS A 121 0.60 -8.41 -4.59
C LYS A 121 -0.22 -7.11 -4.70
N PRO A 122 -0.37 -6.53 -5.88
CA PRO A 122 -1.35 -5.47 -6.08
C PRO A 122 -2.78 -6.04 -6.03
N GLU A 123 -3.70 -5.32 -5.41
CA GLU A 123 -5.13 -5.67 -5.48
C GLU A 123 -5.71 -5.42 -6.88
N GLU A 124 -5.24 -4.38 -7.52
CA GLU A 124 -5.65 -3.96 -8.86
C GLU A 124 -4.42 -3.88 -9.78
N PRO A 125 -3.98 -5.02 -10.37
CA PRO A 125 -2.74 -5.08 -11.16
C PRO A 125 -2.70 -4.09 -12.33
N GLU A 126 -3.84 -3.85 -12.97
CA GLU A 126 -3.93 -2.95 -14.14
C GLU A 126 -4.21 -1.48 -13.79
N LYS A 127 -4.48 -1.19 -12.53
CA LYS A 127 -4.72 0.18 -12.08
C LYS A 127 -3.41 0.95 -11.97
N ILE A 128 -3.45 2.21 -12.36
CA ILE A 128 -2.29 3.10 -12.35
C ILE A 128 -2.50 4.22 -11.33
N LEU A 129 -1.55 4.37 -10.40
CA LEU A 129 -1.45 5.57 -9.57
C LEU A 129 -0.60 6.61 -10.30
N VAL A 130 -1.09 7.83 -10.43
CA VAL A 130 -0.31 8.99 -10.85
C VAL A 130 -0.13 9.90 -9.64
N ALA A 131 1.05 9.91 -9.04
CA ALA A 131 1.37 10.70 -7.85
C ALA A 131 2.30 11.86 -8.20
N SER A 132 1.93 13.09 -7.79
CA SER A 132 2.69 14.29 -8.11
C SER A 132 3.13 15.07 -6.88
N ALA A 133 4.35 15.59 -6.91
CA ALA A 133 4.88 16.56 -5.96
C ALA A 133 5.27 17.85 -6.70
N SER A 134 4.43 18.87 -6.60
CA SER A 134 4.53 20.10 -7.39
C SER A 134 4.67 21.34 -6.51
N ILE A 135 5.65 22.19 -6.80
CA ILE A 135 5.87 23.45 -6.07
C ILE A 135 4.87 24.53 -6.55
N HIS A 136 4.84 24.80 -7.86
CA HIS A 136 4.05 25.90 -8.44
C HIS A 136 2.87 25.43 -9.30
N GLY A 137 2.52 24.13 -9.27
CA GLY A 137 1.39 23.57 -10.00
C GLY A 137 1.73 23.00 -11.38
N HIS A 138 2.84 23.35 -12.03
CA HIS A 138 3.17 22.86 -13.37
C HIS A 138 3.41 21.34 -13.42
N THR A 139 4.12 20.78 -12.45
CA THR A 139 4.32 19.32 -12.35
C THR A 139 2.99 18.59 -12.14
N ARG A 140 2.10 19.16 -11.32
CA ARG A 140 0.75 18.61 -11.11
C ARG A 140 -0.07 18.66 -12.40
N ALA A 141 -0.04 19.78 -13.13
CA ALA A 141 -0.76 19.91 -14.40
C ALA A 141 -0.26 18.88 -15.42
N ALA A 142 1.06 18.66 -15.49
CA ALA A 142 1.64 17.64 -16.36
C ALA A 142 1.29 16.21 -15.92
N ALA A 143 1.25 15.95 -14.63
CA ALA A 143 0.78 14.66 -14.09
C ALA A 143 -0.69 14.41 -14.43
N HIS A 144 -1.52 15.44 -14.34
CA HIS A 144 -2.93 15.36 -14.76
C HIS A 144 -3.05 15.05 -16.25
N LEU A 145 -2.30 15.73 -17.11
CA LEU A 145 -2.28 15.43 -18.54
C LEU A 145 -1.84 13.98 -18.83
N MET A 146 -0.83 13.48 -18.10
CA MET A 146 -0.42 12.07 -18.18
C MET A 146 -1.56 11.13 -17.78
N ALA A 147 -2.29 11.43 -16.71
CA ALA A 147 -3.44 10.65 -16.27
C ALA A 147 -4.54 10.62 -17.32
N GLU A 148 -4.84 11.76 -17.98
CA GLU A 148 -5.80 11.82 -19.08
C GLU A 148 -5.37 10.98 -20.28
N LYS A 149 -4.08 11.03 -20.65
CA LYS A 149 -3.52 10.20 -21.73
C LYS A 149 -3.65 8.69 -21.42
N LEU A 150 -3.41 8.29 -20.16
CA LEU A 150 -3.61 6.91 -19.72
C LEU A 150 -5.08 6.49 -19.75
N ARG A 151 -6.00 7.35 -19.27
CA ARG A 151 -7.45 7.11 -19.35
C ARG A 151 -7.93 6.98 -20.79
N ALA A 152 -7.43 7.81 -21.69
CA ALA A 152 -7.75 7.73 -23.13
C ALA A 152 -7.31 6.39 -23.76
N LYS A 153 -6.31 5.72 -23.17
CA LYS A 153 -5.87 4.36 -23.53
C LYS A 153 -6.65 3.25 -22.80
N GLY A 154 -7.66 3.60 -22.00
CA GLY A 154 -8.50 2.65 -21.27
C GLY A 154 -8.02 2.26 -19.87
N ALA A 155 -6.97 2.89 -19.34
CA ALA A 155 -6.47 2.59 -17.99
C ALA A 155 -7.42 3.13 -16.90
N LYS A 156 -7.54 2.38 -15.80
CA LYS A 156 -8.09 2.87 -14.54
C LYS A 156 -7.01 3.67 -13.82
N VAL A 157 -7.22 4.97 -13.63
CA VAL A 157 -6.22 5.87 -13.05
C VAL A 157 -6.75 6.55 -11.80
N VAL A 158 -5.95 6.53 -10.74
CA VAL A 158 -6.12 7.37 -9.55
C VAL A 158 -5.01 8.42 -9.53
N GLU A 159 -5.37 9.68 -9.26
CA GLU A 159 -4.43 10.80 -9.15
C GLU A 159 -4.27 11.22 -7.70
N MET A 160 -3.04 11.53 -7.29
CA MET A 160 -2.74 12.07 -5.97
C MET A 160 -1.75 13.23 -6.02
N ASP A 161 -2.13 14.33 -5.39
CA ASP A 161 -1.21 15.46 -5.11
C ASP A 161 -0.60 15.25 -3.72
N LEU A 162 0.66 14.87 -3.67
CA LEU A 162 1.40 14.58 -2.44
C LEU A 162 1.59 15.80 -1.54
N THR A 163 1.37 17.00 -2.06
CA THR A 163 1.43 18.24 -1.28
C THR A 163 0.15 18.52 -0.50
N ARG A 164 -0.92 17.77 -0.78
CA ARG A 164 -2.27 17.95 -0.23
C ARG A 164 -2.88 16.66 0.34
N THR A 165 -2.24 15.53 0.09
CA THR A 165 -2.70 14.21 0.54
C THR A 165 -1.80 13.71 1.64
N ASP A 166 -2.37 13.26 2.76
CA ASP A 166 -1.58 12.59 3.79
C ASP A 166 -0.86 11.36 3.20
N VAL A 167 0.41 11.20 3.54
CA VAL A 167 1.28 10.19 2.95
C VAL A 167 0.75 8.75 3.13
N SER A 168 -0.02 8.49 4.20
CA SER A 168 -0.60 7.17 4.45
C SER A 168 -1.57 6.73 3.34
N TYR A 169 -2.32 7.65 2.74
CA TYR A 169 -3.18 7.35 1.58
C TYR A 169 -2.36 7.09 0.33
N ALA A 170 -1.30 7.86 0.09
CA ALA A 170 -0.43 7.66 -1.07
C ALA A 170 0.31 6.31 -1.00
N VAL A 171 0.82 5.93 0.17
CA VAL A 171 1.38 4.59 0.43
C VAL A 171 0.33 3.52 0.13
N THR A 172 -0.89 3.69 0.63
CA THR A 172 -1.97 2.73 0.45
C THR A 172 -2.29 2.51 -1.02
N GLU A 173 -2.46 3.58 -1.81
CA GLU A 173 -2.73 3.45 -3.24
C GLU A 173 -1.52 2.92 -4.02
N ALA A 174 -0.28 3.24 -3.63
CA ALA A 174 0.91 2.67 -4.23
C ALA A 174 0.97 1.14 -4.10
N PHE A 175 0.62 0.60 -2.94
CA PHE A 175 0.54 -0.86 -2.75
C PHE A 175 -0.67 -1.49 -3.44
N ARG A 176 -1.78 -0.76 -3.56
CA ARG A 176 -3.01 -1.24 -4.20
C ARG A 176 -2.87 -1.38 -5.71
N CYS A 177 -2.20 -0.43 -6.36
CA CYS A 177 -2.02 -0.38 -7.81
C CYS A 177 -0.84 -1.25 -8.27
N GLY A 178 -0.96 -1.88 -9.44
CA GLY A 178 0.14 -2.62 -10.07
C GLY A 178 1.16 -1.72 -10.74
N LYS A 179 0.73 -0.53 -11.17
CA LYS A 179 1.53 0.41 -11.96
C LYS A 179 1.48 1.80 -11.34
N ILE A 180 2.59 2.55 -11.40
CA ILE A 180 2.69 3.86 -10.77
C ILE A 180 3.42 4.83 -11.70
N VAL A 181 2.95 6.06 -11.82
CA VAL A 181 3.70 7.18 -12.39
C VAL A 181 4.02 8.18 -11.28
N LEU A 182 5.30 8.46 -11.09
CA LEU A 182 5.79 9.44 -10.13
C LEU A 182 6.23 10.70 -10.87
N ALA A 183 5.62 11.84 -10.54
CA ALA A 183 5.92 13.14 -11.12
C ALA A 183 6.46 14.08 -10.05
N CYS A 184 7.73 14.50 -10.15
CA CYS A 184 8.39 15.28 -9.11
C CYS A 184 9.10 16.52 -9.67
N ALA A 185 8.96 17.64 -8.97
CA ALA A 185 9.79 18.82 -9.19
C ALA A 185 11.17 18.61 -8.55
N THR A 186 12.21 19.07 -9.24
CA THR A 186 13.57 19.19 -8.66
C THR A 186 13.59 20.38 -7.69
N TYR A 187 14.05 20.17 -6.47
CA TYR A 187 14.14 21.15 -5.42
C TYR A 187 15.50 21.06 -4.74
N ASP A 188 16.25 22.15 -4.68
CA ASP A 188 17.63 22.22 -4.12
C ASP A 188 18.59 21.13 -4.69
N GLY A 189 18.42 20.79 -5.97
CA GLY A 189 19.16 19.69 -6.60
C GLY A 189 18.72 18.28 -6.18
N PHE A 190 17.68 18.16 -5.36
CA PHE A 190 17.10 16.92 -4.85
C PHE A 190 15.62 16.76 -5.23
N LEU A 191 14.97 15.77 -4.62
CA LEU A 191 13.53 15.60 -4.74
C LEU A 191 12.78 16.67 -3.94
N PHE A 192 11.64 17.09 -4.44
CA PHE A 192 10.72 17.89 -3.63
C PHE A 192 10.23 17.05 -2.44
N PRO A 193 10.30 17.55 -1.18
CA PRO A 193 10.13 16.75 0.04
C PRO A 193 8.91 15.82 0.11
N PRO A 194 7.71 16.17 -0.42
CA PRO A 194 6.60 15.22 -0.40
C PRO A 194 6.85 13.92 -1.18
N MET A 195 7.65 13.96 -2.27
CA MET A 195 8.04 12.77 -3.01
C MET A 195 9.10 11.95 -2.27
N GLU A 196 10.09 12.62 -1.67
CA GLU A 196 11.09 11.96 -0.84
C GLU A 196 10.43 11.23 0.33
N ASN A 197 9.47 11.87 1.00
CA ASN A 197 8.70 11.27 2.07
C ASN A 197 7.95 10.01 1.61
N LEU A 198 7.26 10.06 0.47
CA LEU A 198 6.59 8.88 -0.10
C LEU A 198 7.59 7.75 -0.36
N LEU A 199 8.69 8.00 -1.07
CA LEU A 199 9.68 6.97 -1.40
C LEU A 199 10.32 6.35 -0.16
N THR A 200 10.60 7.15 0.87
CA THR A 200 11.09 6.67 2.17
C THR A 200 10.10 5.71 2.82
N HIS A 201 8.82 6.05 2.83
CA HIS A 201 7.78 5.17 3.37
C HIS A 201 7.62 3.89 2.54
N LEU A 202 7.66 3.97 1.22
CA LEU A 202 7.60 2.77 0.36
C LEU A 202 8.77 1.82 0.65
N LYS A 203 10.00 2.35 0.71
CA LYS A 203 11.22 1.59 0.99
C LYS A 203 11.15 0.90 2.36
N THR A 204 10.78 1.62 3.41
CA THR A 204 10.72 1.09 4.78
C THR A 204 9.62 0.04 4.97
N LYS A 205 8.61 0.01 4.10
CA LYS A 205 7.49 -0.94 4.13
C LYS A 205 7.66 -2.10 3.14
N SER A 206 8.87 -2.28 2.59
CA SER A 206 9.18 -3.38 1.66
C SER A 206 8.36 -3.36 0.38
N PHE A 207 8.06 -2.16 -0.14
CA PHE A 207 7.37 -1.99 -1.42
C PHE A 207 8.09 -2.73 -2.55
N GLN A 208 7.35 -3.50 -3.34
CA GLN A 208 7.92 -4.39 -4.34
C GLN A 208 6.90 -4.84 -5.39
N ASN A 209 7.38 -5.52 -6.44
CA ASN A 209 6.55 -6.14 -7.50
C ASN A 209 5.68 -5.11 -8.25
N ARG A 210 6.24 -3.97 -8.65
CA ARG A 210 5.50 -2.90 -9.35
C ARG A 210 6.24 -2.38 -10.57
N THR A 211 5.49 -1.87 -11.54
CA THR A 211 6.01 -1.09 -12.66
C THR A 211 5.90 0.40 -12.38
N VAL A 212 6.97 1.16 -12.60
CA VAL A 212 7.04 2.58 -12.26
C VAL A 212 7.52 3.41 -13.46
N GLY A 213 6.71 4.38 -13.87
CA GLY A 213 7.07 5.44 -14.83
C GLY A 213 7.52 6.71 -14.10
N LEU A 214 8.43 7.46 -14.69
CA LEU A 214 9.02 8.66 -14.08
C LEU A 214 8.78 9.90 -14.92
N MET A 215 8.38 10.97 -14.24
CA MET A 215 8.24 12.32 -14.77
C MET A 215 9.00 13.29 -13.86
N GLU A 216 9.82 14.15 -14.46
CA GLU A 216 10.55 15.17 -13.70
C GLU A 216 10.25 16.57 -14.23
N ASN A 217 10.41 17.57 -13.36
CA ASN A 217 10.32 18.96 -13.73
C ASN A 217 11.49 19.75 -13.12
N GLY A 218 12.20 20.52 -13.96
CA GLY A 218 13.27 21.41 -13.53
C GLY A 218 13.69 22.32 -14.67
N THR A 219 13.70 23.63 -14.44
CA THR A 219 13.91 24.62 -15.50
C THR A 219 15.32 24.54 -16.13
N TRP A 220 16.36 24.42 -15.30
CA TRP A 220 17.76 24.42 -15.76
C TRP A 220 18.50 23.11 -15.53
N ALA A 221 18.20 22.37 -14.44
CA ALA A 221 18.88 21.13 -14.07
C ALA A 221 17.87 20.12 -13.48
N PRO A 222 17.01 19.50 -14.32
CA PRO A 222 16.11 18.46 -13.84
C PRO A 222 16.92 17.26 -13.35
N MET A 223 16.69 16.85 -12.12
CA MET A 223 17.40 15.75 -11.45
C MET A 223 16.45 14.72 -10.82
N ALA A 224 15.15 15.05 -10.71
CA ALA A 224 14.22 14.27 -9.93
C ALA A 224 14.06 12.84 -10.46
N ALA A 225 14.02 12.62 -11.78
CA ALA A 225 13.91 11.28 -12.35
C ALA A 225 15.10 10.38 -12.00
N LYS A 226 16.32 10.92 -12.09
CA LYS A 226 17.53 10.18 -11.71
C LYS A 226 17.53 9.79 -10.24
N LEU A 227 17.11 10.69 -9.37
CA LEU A 227 17.06 10.45 -7.92
C LEU A 227 15.96 9.45 -7.56
N MET A 228 14.76 9.59 -8.14
CA MET A 228 13.67 8.62 -7.95
C MET A 228 14.08 7.23 -8.44
N ARG A 229 14.73 7.13 -9.61
CA ARG A 229 15.22 5.85 -10.13
C ARG A 229 16.19 5.18 -9.16
N ALA A 230 17.16 5.91 -8.63
CA ALA A 230 18.12 5.37 -7.67
C ALA A 230 17.48 4.83 -6.39
N GLU A 231 16.44 5.49 -5.87
CA GLU A 231 15.68 4.99 -4.72
C GLU A 231 14.89 3.72 -5.06
N LEU A 232 14.29 3.65 -6.25
CA LEU A 232 13.48 2.52 -6.71
C LEU A 232 14.32 1.28 -7.04
N GLU A 233 15.52 1.45 -7.59
CA GLU A 233 16.45 0.35 -7.91
C GLU A 233 16.91 -0.40 -6.65
N GLY A 234 16.86 0.24 -5.48
CA GLY A 234 17.10 -0.40 -4.18
C GLY A 234 15.92 -1.24 -3.66
N MET A 235 14.77 -1.23 -4.33
CA MET A 235 13.56 -1.97 -3.93
C MET A 235 13.41 -3.26 -4.74
N LYS A 236 12.87 -4.30 -4.12
CA LYS A 236 12.78 -5.64 -4.73
C LYS A 236 11.77 -5.67 -5.90
N ASN A 237 12.17 -6.24 -7.03
CA ASN A 237 11.29 -6.49 -8.19
C ASN A 237 10.51 -5.24 -8.65
N ILE A 238 11.16 -4.08 -8.64
CA ILE A 238 10.61 -2.87 -9.26
C ILE A 238 11.12 -2.79 -10.69
N THR A 239 10.19 -2.67 -11.62
CA THR A 239 10.50 -2.40 -13.04
C THR A 239 10.30 -0.91 -13.30
N VAL A 240 11.39 -0.18 -13.50
CA VAL A 240 11.31 1.24 -13.89
C VAL A 240 11.25 1.33 -15.41
N CYS A 241 10.29 2.11 -15.94
CA CYS A 241 10.16 2.35 -17.37
C CYS A 241 11.42 3.05 -17.92
N GLU A 242 11.76 2.75 -19.19
CA GLU A 242 12.88 3.38 -19.88
C GLU A 242 12.55 4.80 -20.28
N ASN A 243 11.33 5.03 -20.79
CA ASN A 243 10.86 6.35 -21.17
C ASN A 243 10.66 7.23 -19.92
N VAL A 244 11.34 8.38 -19.90
CA VAL A 244 11.23 9.38 -18.84
C VAL A 244 10.67 10.66 -19.46
N VAL A 245 9.74 11.30 -18.76
CA VAL A 245 9.20 12.61 -19.16
C VAL A 245 9.97 13.70 -18.46
N THR A 246 10.68 14.53 -19.23
CA THR A 246 11.39 15.71 -18.72
C THR A 246 10.65 16.99 -19.09
N ILE A 247 10.23 17.74 -18.08
CA ILE A 247 9.49 18.99 -18.21
C ILE A 247 10.39 20.15 -17.78
N ARG A 248 10.34 21.22 -18.55
CA ARG A 248 11.04 22.46 -18.21
C ARG A 248 10.04 23.57 -18.00
N SER A 249 9.61 23.75 -16.74
CA SER A 249 8.50 24.59 -16.30
C SER A 249 7.13 24.02 -16.70
N ALA A 250 6.52 24.44 -17.78
CA ALA A 250 5.26 23.89 -18.29
C ALA A 250 5.48 22.77 -19.32
N ALA A 251 4.54 21.84 -19.43
CA ALA A 251 4.54 20.84 -20.49
C ALA A 251 4.41 21.52 -21.88
N ASN A 252 5.13 20.98 -22.84
CA ASN A 252 5.12 21.41 -24.24
C ASN A 252 4.99 20.18 -25.15
N ALA A 253 4.92 20.37 -26.46
CA ALA A 253 4.76 19.29 -27.42
C ALA A 253 5.81 18.17 -27.29
N ALA A 254 7.06 18.50 -26.96
CA ALA A 254 8.11 17.50 -26.74
C ALA A 254 7.86 16.68 -25.47
N ALA A 255 7.45 17.31 -24.37
CA ALA A 255 7.06 16.61 -23.15
C ALA A 255 5.80 15.74 -23.35
N GLU A 256 4.84 16.21 -24.16
CA GLU A 256 3.65 15.43 -24.49
C GLU A 256 3.99 14.19 -25.32
N ALA A 257 4.90 14.28 -26.28
CA ALA A 257 5.39 13.11 -27.02
C ALA A 257 6.10 12.09 -26.10
N GLN A 258 6.87 12.56 -25.10
CA GLN A 258 7.48 11.69 -24.08
C GLN A 258 6.39 11.04 -23.19
N MET A 259 5.33 11.77 -22.84
CA MET A 259 4.19 11.20 -22.11
C MET A 259 3.49 10.10 -22.91
N ASP A 260 3.31 10.27 -24.22
CA ASP A 260 2.71 9.25 -25.08
C ASP A 260 3.57 7.98 -25.14
N ALA A 261 4.89 8.12 -25.21
CA ALA A 261 5.83 7.01 -25.18
C ALA A 261 5.82 6.30 -23.82
N LEU A 262 5.85 7.04 -22.71
CA LEU A 262 5.75 6.46 -21.37
C LEU A 262 4.39 5.78 -21.14
N ALA A 263 3.30 6.38 -21.63
CA ALA A 263 1.96 5.78 -21.51
C ALA A 263 1.86 4.46 -22.30
N ALA A 264 2.44 4.38 -23.48
CA ALA A 264 2.51 3.13 -24.23
C ALA A 264 3.31 2.07 -23.46
N GLU A 265 4.51 2.41 -23.01
CA GLU A 265 5.38 1.48 -22.29
C GLU A 265 4.75 0.93 -21.00
N ILE A 266 4.19 1.80 -20.16
CA ILE A 266 3.62 1.36 -18.87
C ILE A 266 2.36 0.52 -19.04
N MET A 267 1.62 0.72 -20.14
CA MET A 267 0.44 -0.09 -20.44
C MET A 267 0.78 -1.49 -20.93
N GLU A 268 1.95 -1.67 -21.57
CA GLU A 268 2.42 -2.96 -22.09
C GLU A 268 3.06 -3.85 -21.01
N LYS A 269 3.62 -3.26 -19.98
CA LYS A 269 4.26 -3.97 -18.85
C LYS A 269 3.23 -4.38 -17.80
#